data_a92ac7223e55958cbd55602c6fd2a036
#
_entry.id   a92ac7223e55958cbd55602c6fd2a036
#
_cell.length_a   1.000
_cell.length_b   1.000
_cell.length_c   1.000
_cell.angle_alpha   90.00
_cell.angle_beta   90.00
_cell.angle_gamma   90.00
#
_symmetry.space_group_name_H-M   'P 1'
#
loop_
_entity.id
_entity.type
_entity.pdbx_description
1 polymer ?
#
loop_
_entity_poly.entity_id
_entity_poly.type
_entity_poly.pdbx_seq_one_letter_code
_entity_poly.pdbx_strand_id
1 'polypeptide(L)'
;IQKSYQPKVQGDANQIAAAVSLMKSARRPIIYSGGGVVNSGPEASRLLRELVEATGFPITSTLMGLGAYPASGKNWLGMLGMHGTYEANLAMHDCDVMVCIGARFDDRITGRIDAFSPKSKKIHIDIDPSSINKNVLVDVPIVGDVAHILGQLTEAWLDLNPTVDTAAHKAWWKQIDSWRAKKCLTYKNSPEVIMPQYAIERLYALTKDRDTYITTEVGQHQMWVAQFYGFDEPKRFMTSGGLGTMGYGLPAAIGVQVAHPDALVIDVAGDASI
;
A
#
# COMPACT_ATOMS: atom_id res chain seq x y z
N ILE A 1 -27.42 9.67 26.75
CA ILE A 1 -26.20 8.83 26.62
C ILE A 1 -25.93 8.72 25.15
N GLN A 2 -24.87 9.36 24.68
CA GLN A 2 -24.42 9.24 23.32
C GLN A 2 -23.88 7.82 23.14
N LYS A 3 -24.49 7.01 22.26
CA LYS A 3 -23.95 5.69 21.93
C LYS A 3 -22.60 5.89 21.26
N SER A 4 -21.55 5.31 21.82
CA SER A 4 -20.24 5.30 21.19
C SER A 4 -20.30 4.60 19.83
N TYR A 5 -19.48 5.02 18.87
CA TYR A 5 -19.34 4.37 17.59
C TYR A 5 -18.92 2.90 17.79
N GLN A 6 -19.65 1.98 17.18
CA GLN A 6 -19.36 0.56 17.21
C GLN A 6 -19.08 0.09 15.78
N PRO A 7 -17.79 -0.03 15.40
CA PRO A 7 -17.44 -0.48 14.07
C PRO A 7 -17.89 -1.92 13.83
N LYS A 8 -18.34 -2.20 12.62
CA LYS A 8 -18.55 -3.58 12.18
C LYS A 8 -17.18 -4.21 11.97
N VAL A 9 -16.90 -5.32 12.67
CA VAL A 9 -15.59 -5.98 12.64
C VAL A 9 -15.56 -7.09 11.60
N GLN A 10 -16.59 -7.95 11.57
CA GLN A 10 -16.67 -9.09 10.66
C GLN A 10 -17.28 -8.71 9.32
N GLY A 11 -16.68 -9.23 8.24
CA GLY A 11 -17.21 -9.12 6.89
C GLY A 11 -18.51 -9.93 6.70
N ASP A 12 -19.30 -9.55 5.70
CA ASP A 12 -20.47 -10.30 5.28
C ASP A 12 -20.02 -11.51 4.45
N ALA A 13 -20.50 -12.72 4.80
CA ALA A 13 -20.09 -13.96 4.15
C ALA A 13 -20.44 -14.01 2.65
N ASN A 14 -21.55 -13.40 2.24
CA ASN A 14 -21.94 -13.37 0.82
C ASN A 14 -20.98 -12.44 0.04
N GLN A 15 -20.58 -11.32 0.65
CA GLN A 15 -19.62 -10.41 0.03
C GLN A 15 -18.21 -11.04 -0.06
N ILE A 16 -17.79 -11.80 0.96
CA ILE A 16 -16.55 -12.59 0.90
C ILE A 16 -16.60 -13.59 -0.24
N ALA A 17 -17.67 -14.38 -0.36
CA ALA A 17 -17.85 -15.34 -1.45
C ALA A 17 -17.86 -14.67 -2.84
N ALA A 18 -18.52 -13.52 -2.96
CA ALA A 18 -18.53 -12.73 -4.19
C ALA A 18 -17.13 -12.20 -4.53
N ALA A 19 -16.37 -11.74 -3.54
CA ALA A 19 -15.00 -11.28 -3.72
C ALA A 19 -14.09 -12.42 -4.21
N VAL A 20 -14.13 -13.60 -3.57
CA VAL A 20 -13.33 -14.77 -3.97
C VAL A 20 -13.69 -15.21 -5.38
N SER A 21 -14.99 -15.24 -5.73
CA SER A 21 -15.45 -15.56 -7.08
C SER A 21 -14.89 -14.60 -8.13
N LEU A 22 -14.89 -13.29 -7.81
CA LEU A 22 -14.34 -12.27 -8.68
C LEU A 22 -12.81 -12.40 -8.81
N MET A 23 -12.10 -12.61 -7.72
CA MET A 23 -10.66 -12.85 -7.71
C MET A 23 -10.27 -14.07 -8.54
N LYS A 24 -11.06 -15.18 -8.44
CA LYS A 24 -10.84 -16.41 -9.23
C LYS A 24 -10.93 -16.14 -10.74
N SER A 25 -11.82 -15.26 -11.16
CA SER A 25 -12.03 -14.93 -12.58
C SER A 25 -11.00 -13.98 -13.16
N ALA A 26 -10.15 -13.39 -12.32
CA ALA A 26 -9.20 -12.36 -12.71
C ALA A 26 -8.11 -12.91 -13.63
N ARG A 27 -7.83 -12.18 -14.69
CA ARG A 27 -6.73 -12.44 -15.64
C ARG A 27 -5.59 -11.45 -15.46
N ARG A 28 -5.89 -10.25 -14.97
CA ARG A 28 -4.97 -9.14 -14.68
C ARG A 28 -5.28 -8.53 -13.31
N PRO A 29 -5.19 -9.33 -12.24
CA PRO A 29 -5.49 -8.85 -10.90
C PRO A 29 -4.45 -7.85 -10.39
N ILE A 30 -4.88 -7.02 -9.41
CA ILE A 30 -3.98 -6.25 -8.57
C ILE A 30 -4.54 -6.12 -7.15
N ILE A 31 -3.66 -6.20 -6.15
CA ILE A 31 -3.97 -5.83 -4.78
C ILE A 31 -3.50 -4.40 -4.56
N TYR A 32 -4.36 -3.60 -3.92
CA TYR A 32 -4.12 -2.20 -3.59
C TYR A 32 -4.31 -2.01 -2.09
N SER A 33 -3.21 -1.94 -1.34
CA SER A 33 -3.22 -1.81 0.13
C SER A 33 -3.08 -0.35 0.58
N GLY A 34 -3.73 -0.01 1.67
CA GLY A 34 -3.66 1.31 2.27
C GLY A 34 -3.37 1.30 3.77
N GLY A 35 -3.42 2.48 4.38
CA GLY A 35 -3.16 2.68 5.80
C GLY A 35 -4.09 1.89 6.72
N GLY A 36 -5.28 1.48 6.26
CA GLY A 36 -6.19 0.63 7.01
C GLY A 36 -5.59 -0.72 7.37
N VAL A 37 -4.70 -1.27 6.54
CA VAL A 37 -3.96 -2.51 6.87
C VAL A 37 -3.03 -2.28 8.06
N VAL A 38 -2.25 -1.19 8.02
CA VAL A 38 -1.31 -0.83 9.11
C VAL A 38 -2.06 -0.52 10.41
N ASN A 39 -3.21 0.15 10.31
CA ASN A 39 -4.04 0.54 11.45
C ASN A 39 -4.76 -0.66 12.09
N SER A 40 -5.13 -1.68 11.32
CA SER A 40 -5.74 -2.91 11.84
C SER A 40 -4.74 -3.78 12.63
N GLY A 41 -3.44 -3.47 12.52
CA GLY A 41 -2.39 -4.08 13.34
C GLY A 41 -1.49 -5.07 12.59
N PRO A 42 -0.49 -5.64 13.29
CA PRO A 42 0.52 -6.50 12.66
C PRO A 42 -0.07 -7.77 12.05
N GLU A 43 -1.16 -8.29 12.62
CA GLU A 43 -1.85 -9.45 12.09
C GLU A 43 -2.45 -9.19 10.71
N ALA A 44 -2.99 -7.99 10.45
CA ALA A 44 -3.49 -7.61 9.14
C ALA A 44 -2.38 -7.62 8.07
N SER A 45 -1.18 -7.14 8.41
CA SER A 45 -0.03 -7.19 7.51
C SER A 45 0.45 -8.63 7.24
N ARG A 46 0.43 -9.49 8.27
CA ARG A 46 0.75 -10.92 8.12
C ARG A 46 -0.23 -11.60 7.17
N LEU A 47 -1.53 -11.41 7.39
CA LEU A 47 -2.59 -11.98 6.55
C LEU A 47 -2.59 -11.41 5.13
N LEU A 48 -2.23 -10.14 4.94
CA LEU A 48 -2.02 -9.56 3.61
C LEU A 48 -0.91 -10.28 2.86
N ARG A 49 0.22 -10.58 3.51
CA ARG A 49 1.33 -11.34 2.92
C ARG A 49 0.86 -12.74 2.52
N GLU A 50 0.13 -13.43 3.37
CA GLU A 50 -0.44 -14.75 3.07
C GLU A 50 -1.38 -14.72 1.87
N LEU A 51 -2.28 -13.75 1.80
CA LEU A 51 -3.18 -13.60 0.66
C LEU A 51 -2.41 -13.36 -0.65
N VAL A 52 -1.40 -12.48 -0.63
CA VAL A 52 -0.55 -12.20 -1.78
C VAL A 52 0.21 -13.45 -2.23
N GLU A 53 0.74 -14.23 -1.28
CA GLU A 53 1.46 -15.47 -1.58
C GLU A 53 0.52 -16.56 -2.14
N ALA A 54 -0.66 -16.72 -1.53
CA ALA A 54 -1.66 -17.70 -1.97
C ALA A 54 -2.23 -17.39 -3.36
N THR A 55 -2.40 -16.11 -3.68
CA THR A 55 -2.96 -15.69 -4.98
C THR A 55 -1.91 -15.49 -6.06
N GLY A 56 -0.68 -15.14 -5.69
CA GLY A 56 0.37 -14.74 -6.63
C GLY A 56 0.13 -13.37 -7.29
N PHE A 57 -0.83 -12.59 -6.79
CA PHE A 57 -1.19 -11.29 -7.38
C PHE A 57 -0.12 -10.24 -7.14
N PRO A 58 0.09 -9.31 -8.10
CA PRO A 58 0.89 -8.13 -7.85
C PRO A 58 0.22 -7.22 -6.81
N ILE A 59 1.06 -6.53 -6.03
CA ILE A 59 0.59 -5.62 -4.98
C ILE A 59 1.26 -4.26 -5.07
N THR A 60 0.47 -3.22 -4.85
CA THR A 60 0.90 -1.82 -4.68
C THR A 60 0.28 -1.23 -3.43
N SER A 61 0.77 -0.09 -2.99
CA SER A 61 0.31 0.55 -1.75
C SER A 61 0.20 2.06 -1.88
N THR A 62 -0.68 2.64 -1.04
CA THR A 62 -0.64 4.08 -0.78
C THR A 62 0.58 4.46 0.05
N LEU A 63 0.86 5.76 0.14
CA LEU A 63 1.87 6.31 1.06
C LEU A 63 1.69 5.79 2.50
N MET A 64 0.45 5.82 3.01
CA MET A 64 0.13 5.39 4.39
C MET A 64 0.12 3.87 4.57
N GLY A 65 0.17 3.10 3.50
CA GLY A 65 0.22 1.63 3.53
C GLY A 65 1.62 1.05 3.35
N LEU A 66 2.65 1.89 3.20
CA LEU A 66 4.04 1.43 3.05
C LEU A 66 4.46 0.58 4.26
N GLY A 67 5.10 -0.55 3.99
CA GLY A 67 5.47 -1.54 4.99
C GLY A 67 4.38 -2.56 5.34
N ALA A 68 3.12 -2.35 4.96
CA ALA A 68 2.07 -3.37 5.14
C ALA A 68 2.40 -4.67 4.38
N TYR A 69 2.93 -4.53 3.18
CA TYR A 69 3.60 -5.59 2.43
C TYR A 69 5.08 -5.22 2.24
N PRO A 70 6.01 -6.16 2.37
CA PRO A 70 7.45 -5.85 2.29
C PRO A 70 7.85 -5.30 0.93
N ALA A 71 8.63 -4.21 0.94
CA ALA A 71 9.18 -3.63 -0.28
C ALA A 71 10.17 -4.58 -0.99
N SER A 72 10.82 -5.49 -0.25
CA SER A 72 11.68 -6.57 -0.78
C SER A 72 10.89 -7.72 -1.40
N GLY A 73 9.57 -7.77 -1.23
CA GLY A 73 8.72 -8.85 -1.71
C GLY A 73 8.63 -8.88 -3.25
N LYS A 74 8.68 -10.09 -3.83
CA LYS A 74 8.67 -10.31 -5.30
C LYS A 74 7.44 -9.73 -6.00
N ASN A 75 6.30 -9.68 -5.30
CA ASN A 75 5.02 -9.21 -5.85
C ASN A 75 4.84 -7.69 -5.74
N TRP A 76 5.76 -7.01 -5.05
CA TRP A 76 5.72 -5.57 -4.82
C TRP A 76 5.97 -4.77 -6.11
N LEU A 77 5.08 -3.80 -6.41
CA LEU A 77 5.19 -2.91 -7.57
C LEU A 77 5.68 -1.49 -7.23
N GLY A 78 5.94 -1.21 -5.97
CA GLY A 78 6.15 0.16 -5.50
C GLY A 78 4.85 0.85 -5.10
N MET A 79 4.96 2.09 -4.64
CA MET A 79 3.81 2.95 -4.35
C MET A 79 3.10 3.35 -5.65
N LEU A 80 1.78 3.57 -5.60
CA LEU A 80 0.99 4.06 -6.72
C LEU A 80 0.64 5.55 -6.56
N GLY A 81 0.01 6.10 -7.57
CA GLY A 81 -0.53 7.46 -7.59
C GLY A 81 0.45 8.49 -8.17
N MET A 82 0.25 9.76 -7.82
CA MET A 82 0.99 10.90 -8.38
C MET A 82 2.51 10.75 -8.27
N HIS A 83 3.00 10.17 -7.16
CA HIS A 83 4.43 9.94 -6.89
C HIS A 83 4.80 8.46 -6.97
N GLY A 84 3.93 7.65 -7.56
CA GLY A 84 4.11 6.21 -7.67
C GLY A 84 5.04 5.77 -8.79
N THR A 85 5.33 4.48 -8.80
CA THR A 85 6.10 3.86 -9.88
C THR A 85 5.29 3.76 -11.17
N TYR A 86 5.99 3.71 -12.30
CA TYR A 86 5.37 3.55 -13.61
C TYR A 86 4.59 2.23 -13.72
N GLU A 87 5.18 1.14 -13.28
CA GLU A 87 4.58 -0.19 -13.29
C GLU A 87 3.35 -0.29 -12.36
N ALA A 88 3.37 0.32 -11.18
CA ALA A 88 2.22 0.33 -10.27
C ALA A 88 1.04 1.08 -10.88
N ASN A 89 1.29 2.26 -11.46
CA ASN A 89 0.25 3.07 -12.08
C ASN A 89 -0.36 2.40 -13.32
N LEU A 90 0.46 1.79 -14.17
CA LEU A 90 -0.05 1.07 -15.35
C LEU A 90 -0.76 -0.22 -14.97
N ALA A 91 -0.26 -0.96 -13.98
CA ALA A 91 -0.94 -2.15 -13.50
C ALA A 91 -2.30 -1.80 -12.88
N MET A 92 -2.40 -0.70 -12.15
CA MET A 92 -3.65 -0.16 -11.64
C MET A 92 -4.64 0.21 -12.76
N HIS A 93 -4.14 0.85 -13.82
CA HIS A 93 -4.97 1.29 -14.95
C HIS A 93 -5.50 0.13 -15.79
N ASP A 94 -4.65 -0.89 -16.04
CA ASP A 94 -4.94 -1.99 -16.98
C ASP A 94 -5.46 -3.26 -16.32
N CYS A 95 -5.55 -3.32 -14.99
CA CYS A 95 -6.11 -4.47 -14.29
C CYS A 95 -7.57 -4.72 -14.68
N ASP A 96 -8.02 -5.97 -14.55
CA ASP A 96 -9.42 -6.36 -14.70
C ASP A 96 -10.13 -6.60 -13.36
N VAL A 97 -9.36 -6.91 -12.31
CA VAL A 97 -9.86 -7.02 -10.93
C VAL A 97 -8.90 -6.29 -9.99
N MET A 98 -9.46 -5.38 -9.20
CA MET A 98 -8.76 -4.63 -8.17
C MET A 98 -9.27 -5.01 -6.79
N VAL A 99 -8.38 -5.43 -5.90
CA VAL A 99 -8.70 -5.70 -4.49
C VAL A 99 -8.13 -4.55 -3.65
N CYS A 100 -8.99 -3.58 -3.33
CA CYS A 100 -8.65 -2.42 -2.50
C CYS A 100 -8.85 -2.77 -1.03
N ILE A 101 -7.78 -2.69 -0.22
CA ILE A 101 -7.75 -3.11 1.18
C ILE A 101 -7.31 -1.94 2.06
N GLY A 102 -8.25 -1.36 2.81
CA GLY A 102 -7.98 -0.27 3.75
C GLY A 102 -7.44 1.00 3.08
N ALA A 103 -7.92 1.32 1.87
CA ALA A 103 -7.59 2.53 1.13
C ALA A 103 -8.86 3.21 0.62
N ARG A 104 -8.88 4.55 0.55
CA ARG A 104 -10.09 5.35 0.36
C ARG A 104 -10.26 5.92 -1.06
N PHE A 105 -9.43 5.55 -2.01
CA PHE A 105 -9.44 6.12 -3.35
C PHE A 105 -9.31 7.65 -3.36
N ASP A 106 -8.28 8.16 -2.67
CA ASP A 106 -8.00 9.60 -2.62
C ASP A 106 -7.53 10.13 -3.98
N ASP A 107 -7.69 11.44 -4.20
CA ASP A 107 -7.37 12.13 -5.43
C ASP A 107 -5.90 12.02 -5.86
N ARG A 108 -4.98 11.92 -4.89
CA ARG A 108 -3.53 11.71 -5.14
C ARG A 108 -3.24 10.35 -5.77
N ILE A 109 -4.19 9.41 -5.67
CA ILE A 109 -4.12 8.07 -6.25
C ILE A 109 -4.94 8.00 -7.53
N THR A 110 -6.19 8.45 -7.48
CA THR A 110 -7.12 8.30 -8.60
C THR A 110 -6.85 9.26 -9.75
N GLY A 111 -6.35 10.46 -9.43
CA GLY A 111 -6.35 11.54 -10.40
C GLY A 111 -7.76 11.77 -10.93
N ARG A 112 -7.93 11.74 -12.23
CA ARG A 112 -9.22 11.89 -12.91
C ARG A 112 -10.10 10.65 -12.71
N ILE A 113 -11.15 10.77 -11.90
CA ILE A 113 -11.98 9.64 -11.42
C ILE A 113 -12.64 8.87 -12.57
N ASP A 114 -13.13 9.57 -13.60
CA ASP A 114 -13.77 8.96 -14.78
C ASP A 114 -12.83 8.12 -15.64
N ALA A 115 -11.52 8.32 -15.49
CA ALA A 115 -10.47 7.58 -16.16
C ALA A 115 -9.73 6.58 -15.24
N PHE A 116 -10.06 6.55 -13.96
CA PHE A 116 -9.39 5.69 -13.00
C PHE A 116 -9.79 4.22 -13.18
N SER A 117 -8.84 3.38 -13.62
CA SER A 117 -9.02 1.94 -13.77
C SER A 117 -10.36 1.54 -14.40
N PRO A 118 -10.64 2.02 -15.63
CA PRO A 118 -12.00 2.01 -16.21
C PRO A 118 -12.49 0.60 -16.57
N LYS A 119 -11.58 -0.36 -16.65
CA LYS A 119 -11.90 -1.76 -17.06
C LYS A 119 -12.01 -2.72 -15.88
N SER A 120 -11.64 -2.28 -14.67
CA SER A 120 -11.57 -3.18 -13.53
C SER A 120 -12.91 -3.31 -12.81
N LYS A 121 -13.19 -4.53 -12.36
CA LYS A 121 -14.11 -4.81 -11.27
C LYS A 121 -13.39 -4.56 -9.95
N LYS A 122 -14.07 -3.94 -8.99
CA LYS A 122 -13.44 -3.45 -7.77
C LYS A 122 -14.06 -4.10 -6.53
N ILE A 123 -13.21 -4.72 -5.72
CA ILE A 123 -13.52 -5.16 -4.37
C ILE A 123 -12.96 -4.08 -3.43
N HIS A 124 -13.75 -3.59 -2.48
CA HIS A 124 -13.33 -2.58 -1.53
C HIS A 124 -13.58 -3.01 -0.09
N ILE A 125 -12.51 -3.17 0.66
CA ILE A 125 -12.51 -3.56 2.07
C ILE A 125 -12.17 -2.32 2.90
N ASP A 126 -13.09 -1.87 3.74
CA ASP A 126 -12.88 -0.75 4.64
C ASP A 126 -13.71 -0.92 5.92
N ILE A 127 -13.19 -0.46 7.05
CA ILE A 127 -13.91 -0.46 8.33
C ILE A 127 -14.96 0.64 8.40
N ASP A 128 -14.77 1.72 7.63
CA ASP A 128 -15.69 2.86 7.59
C ASP A 128 -16.66 2.72 6.41
N PRO A 129 -17.95 2.44 6.68
CA PRO A 129 -18.94 2.31 5.62
C PRO A 129 -19.12 3.60 4.79
N SER A 130 -18.76 4.77 5.34
CA SER A 130 -18.83 6.04 4.60
C SER A 130 -17.74 6.19 3.52
N SER A 131 -16.69 5.40 3.58
CA SER A 131 -15.64 5.33 2.56
C SER A 131 -16.07 4.54 1.33
N ILE A 132 -17.04 3.63 1.49
CA ILE A 132 -17.53 2.78 0.39
C ILE A 132 -18.33 3.62 -0.61
N ASN A 133 -17.99 3.48 -1.89
CA ASN A 133 -18.63 4.22 -3.00
C ASN A 133 -18.54 5.76 -2.90
N LYS A 134 -17.66 6.28 -2.05
CA LYS A 134 -17.54 7.71 -1.85
C LYS A 134 -16.92 8.43 -3.06
N ASN A 135 -15.79 7.94 -3.52
CA ASN A 135 -15.04 8.53 -4.64
C ASN A 135 -15.12 7.67 -5.90
N VAL A 136 -15.04 6.35 -5.74
CA VAL A 136 -15.07 5.37 -6.82
C VAL A 136 -16.15 4.35 -6.52
N LEU A 137 -17.00 4.06 -7.50
CA LEU A 137 -17.99 2.99 -7.37
C LEU A 137 -17.31 1.63 -7.40
N VAL A 138 -17.75 0.73 -6.52
CA VAL A 138 -17.16 -0.62 -6.39
C VAL A 138 -18.21 -1.70 -6.59
N ASP A 139 -17.78 -2.85 -7.11
CA ASP A 139 -18.66 -3.97 -7.42
C ASP A 139 -18.95 -4.84 -6.18
N VAL A 140 -17.95 -5.01 -5.32
CA VAL A 140 -18.07 -5.82 -4.10
C VAL A 140 -17.56 -5.00 -2.90
N PRO A 141 -18.48 -4.35 -2.15
CA PRO A 141 -18.13 -3.67 -0.90
C PRO A 141 -18.07 -4.68 0.27
N ILE A 142 -17.03 -4.60 1.10
CA ILE A 142 -16.92 -5.40 2.31
C ILE A 142 -16.60 -4.47 3.48
N VAL A 143 -17.58 -4.22 4.34
CA VAL A 143 -17.40 -3.40 5.55
C VAL A 143 -16.97 -4.27 6.70
N GLY A 144 -15.81 -3.97 7.29
CA GLY A 144 -15.29 -4.66 8.47
C GLY A 144 -13.81 -4.39 8.71
N ASP A 145 -13.29 -4.96 9.79
CA ASP A 145 -11.86 -4.85 10.13
C ASP A 145 -11.01 -5.66 9.15
N VAL A 146 -9.90 -5.07 8.72
CA VAL A 146 -9.04 -5.65 7.68
C VAL A 146 -8.47 -7.01 8.08
N ALA A 147 -8.03 -7.19 9.34
CA ALA A 147 -7.45 -8.46 9.78
C ALA A 147 -8.51 -9.58 9.72
N HIS A 148 -9.72 -9.32 10.22
CA HIS A 148 -10.81 -10.29 10.15
C HIS A 148 -11.20 -10.65 8.72
N ILE A 149 -11.33 -9.65 7.85
CA ILE A 149 -11.72 -9.87 6.45
C ILE A 149 -10.62 -10.60 5.68
N LEU A 150 -9.35 -10.24 5.89
CA LEU A 150 -8.23 -10.93 5.23
C LEU A 150 -8.16 -12.39 5.65
N GLY A 151 -8.39 -12.72 6.94
CA GLY A 151 -8.49 -14.10 7.41
C GLY A 151 -9.59 -14.87 6.67
N GLN A 152 -10.82 -14.33 6.66
CA GLN A 152 -11.96 -14.94 5.97
C GLN A 152 -11.71 -15.10 4.44
N LEU A 153 -11.09 -14.10 3.81
CA LEU A 153 -10.82 -14.12 2.36
C LEU A 153 -9.76 -15.15 2.01
N THR A 154 -8.69 -15.24 2.81
CA THR A 154 -7.60 -16.19 2.59
C THR A 154 -8.08 -17.63 2.82
N GLU A 155 -8.83 -17.87 3.89
CA GLU A 155 -9.45 -19.17 4.17
C GLU A 155 -10.37 -19.60 3.02
N ALA A 156 -11.31 -18.74 2.62
CA ALA A 156 -12.23 -19.01 1.52
C ALA A 156 -11.52 -19.22 0.16
N TRP A 157 -10.40 -18.51 -0.08
CA TRP A 157 -9.58 -18.73 -1.26
C TRP A 157 -8.91 -20.11 -1.25
N LEU A 158 -8.31 -20.50 -0.12
CA LEU A 158 -7.61 -21.78 0.03
C LEU A 158 -8.60 -22.96 -0.03
N ASP A 159 -9.77 -22.85 0.62
CA ASP A 159 -10.81 -23.87 0.62
C ASP A 159 -11.38 -24.09 -0.78
N LEU A 160 -11.59 -23.01 -1.53
CA LEU A 160 -12.04 -23.11 -2.91
C LEU A 160 -11.00 -23.78 -3.79
N ASN A 161 -9.70 -23.68 -3.43
CA ASN A 161 -8.55 -24.15 -4.23
C ASN A 161 -8.74 -23.84 -5.74
N PRO A 162 -8.90 -22.57 -6.11
CA PRO A 162 -9.41 -22.20 -7.42
C PRO A 162 -8.42 -22.54 -8.52
N THR A 163 -8.93 -23.13 -9.60
CA THR A 163 -8.18 -23.17 -10.85
C THR A 163 -8.19 -21.76 -11.45
N VAL A 164 -7.05 -21.09 -11.40
CA VAL A 164 -6.85 -19.77 -12.00
C VAL A 164 -6.28 -19.89 -13.43
N ASP A 165 -6.51 -18.87 -14.26
CA ASP A 165 -5.88 -18.80 -15.59
C ASP A 165 -4.39 -18.49 -15.47
N THR A 166 -3.59 -19.54 -15.24
CA THR A 166 -2.14 -19.41 -15.06
C THR A 166 -1.44 -18.83 -16.28
N ALA A 167 -1.96 -19.05 -17.48
CA ALA A 167 -1.42 -18.47 -18.70
C ALA A 167 -1.63 -16.95 -18.75
N ALA A 168 -2.84 -16.50 -18.39
CA ALA A 168 -3.14 -15.08 -18.29
C ALA A 168 -2.31 -14.40 -17.20
N HIS A 169 -2.16 -15.01 -16.02
CA HIS A 169 -1.33 -14.46 -14.94
C HIS A 169 0.16 -14.36 -15.35
N LYS A 170 0.71 -15.37 -16.03
CA LYS A 170 2.06 -15.30 -16.58
C LYS A 170 2.21 -14.17 -17.61
N ALA A 171 1.23 -14.01 -18.49
CA ALA A 171 1.22 -12.92 -19.47
C ALA A 171 1.13 -11.55 -18.78
N TRP A 172 0.33 -11.45 -17.72
CA TRP A 172 0.21 -10.23 -16.92
C TRP A 172 1.52 -9.86 -16.24
N TRP A 173 2.18 -10.81 -15.56
CA TRP A 173 3.49 -10.59 -14.97
C TRP A 173 4.54 -10.19 -16.01
N LYS A 174 4.55 -10.83 -17.17
CA LYS A 174 5.45 -10.45 -18.28
C LYS A 174 5.22 -9.01 -18.73
N GLN A 175 3.97 -8.56 -18.77
CA GLN A 175 3.63 -7.16 -19.07
C GLN A 175 4.15 -6.22 -17.98
N ILE A 176 3.91 -6.53 -16.71
CA ILE A 176 4.41 -5.75 -15.57
C ILE A 176 5.94 -5.66 -15.61
N ASP A 177 6.64 -6.76 -15.85
CA ASP A 177 8.10 -6.78 -15.94
C ASP A 177 8.63 -5.91 -17.09
N SER A 178 7.90 -5.83 -18.21
CA SER A 178 8.22 -4.89 -19.29
C SER A 178 8.15 -3.43 -18.88
N TRP A 179 7.22 -3.09 -17.97
CA TRP A 179 7.12 -1.76 -17.39
C TRP A 179 8.21 -1.49 -16.36
N ARG A 180 8.50 -2.46 -15.48
CA ARG A 180 9.62 -2.41 -14.51
C ARG A 180 10.97 -2.18 -15.19
N ALA A 181 11.17 -2.77 -16.38
CA ALA A 181 12.40 -2.62 -17.13
C ALA A 181 12.72 -1.17 -17.52
N LYS A 182 11.73 -0.26 -17.46
CA LYS A 182 11.94 1.18 -17.67
C LYS A 182 12.67 1.86 -16.52
N LYS A 183 12.72 1.23 -15.33
CA LYS A 183 13.41 1.74 -14.14
C LYS A 183 13.06 3.20 -13.87
N CYS A 184 11.77 3.49 -13.69
CA CYS A 184 11.22 4.85 -13.63
C CYS A 184 11.80 5.74 -12.51
N LEU A 185 12.32 5.15 -11.44
CA LEU A 185 12.95 5.85 -10.32
C LEU A 185 14.46 6.06 -10.50
N THR A 186 14.99 5.96 -11.73
CA THR A 186 16.41 6.23 -11.98
C THR A 186 16.73 7.73 -11.90
N TYR A 187 17.92 8.04 -11.43
CA TYR A 187 18.48 9.39 -11.38
C TYR A 187 19.95 9.36 -11.77
N LYS A 188 20.50 10.51 -12.12
CA LYS A 188 21.93 10.65 -12.46
C LYS A 188 22.69 11.17 -11.25
N ASN A 189 23.69 10.42 -10.80
CA ASN A 189 24.64 10.90 -9.82
C ASN A 189 25.48 12.04 -10.36
N SER A 190 25.87 12.96 -9.50
CA SER A 190 26.80 14.04 -9.79
C SER A 190 28.02 13.93 -8.88
N PRO A 191 29.22 14.22 -9.35
CA PRO A 191 30.40 14.33 -8.48
C PRO A 191 30.42 15.63 -7.65
N GLU A 192 29.60 16.61 -8.03
CA GLU A 192 29.59 17.96 -7.42
C GLU A 192 28.45 18.13 -6.42
N VAL A 193 27.35 17.38 -6.57
CA VAL A 193 26.13 17.54 -5.77
C VAL A 193 25.61 16.18 -5.33
N ILE A 194 25.28 16.07 -4.04
CA ILE A 194 24.58 14.88 -3.52
C ILE A 194 23.11 14.93 -3.96
N MET A 195 22.72 13.98 -4.79
CA MET A 195 21.34 13.85 -5.19
C MET A 195 20.48 13.39 -4.00
N PRO A 196 19.30 13.99 -3.75
CA PRO A 196 18.42 13.57 -2.66
C PRO A 196 18.06 12.09 -2.69
N GLN A 197 17.80 11.55 -3.87
CA GLN A 197 17.53 10.13 -4.08
C GLN A 197 18.70 9.26 -3.60
N TYR A 198 19.92 9.64 -3.94
CA TYR A 198 21.13 8.95 -3.50
C TYR A 198 21.28 8.98 -1.98
N ALA A 199 21.00 10.13 -1.35
CA ALA A 199 21.07 10.25 0.09
C ALA A 199 20.12 9.26 0.78
N ILE A 200 18.86 9.12 0.28
CA ILE A 200 17.88 8.19 0.84
C ILE A 200 18.27 6.73 0.57
N GLU A 201 18.76 6.39 -0.62
CA GLU A 201 19.25 5.03 -0.90
C GLU A 201 20.43 4.65 0.00
N ARG A 202 21.35 5.59 0.26
CA ARG A 202 22.48 5.37 1.19
C ARG A 202 21.98 5.23 2.62
N LEU A 203 21.01 6.05 3.04
CA LEU A 203 20.38 5.93 4.34
C LEU A 203 19.78 4.52 4.52
N TYR A 204 18.99 4.07 3.57
CA TYR A 204 18.42 2.71 3.59
C TYR A 204 19.52 1.64 3.68
N ALA A 205 20.54 1.70 2.82
CA ALA A 205 21.62 0.73 2.80
C ALA A 205 22.39 0.63 4.14
N LEU A 206 22.48 1.73 4.89
CA LEU A 206 23.15 1.80 6.20
C LEU A 206 22.26 1.36 7.37
N THR A 207 20.94 1.33 7.19
CA THR A 207 19.98 1.13 8.29
C THR A 207 19.06 -0.08 8.12
N LYS A 208 18.98 -0.68 6.95
CA LYS A 208 18.04 -1.78 6.62
C LYS A 208 18.13 -3.02 7.55
N ASP A 209 19.30 -3.26 8.13
CA ASP A 209 19.56 -4.38 9.03
C ASP A 209 19.47 -3.97 10.52
N ARG A 210 18.93 -2.78 10.81
CA ARG A 210 18.74 -2.22 12.14
C ARG A 210 17.26 -2.03 12.44
N ASP A 211 16.90 -2.05 13.71
CA ASP A 211 15.56 -1.63 14.16
C ASP A 211 15.43 -0.11 13.96
N THR A 212 14.88 0.29 12.80
CA THR A 212 14.87 1.69 12.34
C THR A 212 13.44 2.17 12.09
N TYR A 213 13.19 3.38 12.57
CA TYR A 213 11.96 4.14 12.30
C TYR A 213 12.30 5.41 11.56
N ILE A 214 11.55 5.70 10.52
CA ILE A 214 11.70 6.93 9.72
C ILE A 214 10.47 7.80 9.94
N THR A 215 10.72 9.05 10.31
CA THR A 215 9.71 10.10 10.27
C THR A 215 10.02 11.08 9.16
N THR A 216 9.02 11.74 8.62
CA THR A 216 9.25 12.82 7.66
C THR A 216 8.34 14.00 7.92
N GLU A 217 8.86 15.16 7.58
CA GLU A 217 8.07 16.35 7.29
C GLU A 217 7.37 16.21 5.92
N VAL A 218 6.65 17.24 5.51
CA VAL A 218 5.90 17.27 4.25
C VAL A 218 6.64 18.05 3.19
N GLY A 219 6.88 17.41 2.04
CA GLY A 219 7.57 17.99 0.91
C GLY A 219 8.19 16.96 -0.02
N GLN A 220 9.11 17.38 -0.87
CA GLN A 220 9.79 16.47 -1.80
C GLN A 220 10.57 15.37 -1.07
N HIS A 221 11.20 15.68 0.05
CA HIS A 221 11.91 14.73 0.89
C HIS A 221 11.01 13.58 1.38
N GLN A 222 9.76 13.87 1.73
CA GLN A 222 8.73 12.85 2.05
C GLN A 222 8.55 11.86 0.91
N MET A 223 8.45 12.37 -0.33
CA MET A 223 8.26 11.53 -1.51
C MET A 223 9.53 10.75 -1.86
N TRP A 224 10.72 11.34 -1.70
CA TRP A 224 11.97 10.59 -1.89
C TRP A 224 12.11 9.45 -0.88
N VAL A 225 11.75 9.66 0.39
CA VAL A 225 11.72 8.58 1.38
C VAL A 225 10.74 7.49 0.95
N ALA A 226 9.53 7.85 0.55
CA ALA A 226 8.51 6.89 0.11
C ALA A 226 8.94 6.08 -1.13
N GLN A 227 9.75 6.66 -2.01
CA GLN A 227 10.21 6.05 -3.27
C GLN A 227 11.49 5.23 -3.13
N PHE A 228 12.45 5.70 -2.32
CA PHE A 228 13.82 5.18 -2.30
C PHE A 228 14.22 4.50 -0.98
N TYR A 229 13.39 4.59 0.07
CA TYR A 229 13.57 3.82 1.30
C TYR A 229 12.65 2.60 1.29
N GLY A 230 13.21 1.40 1.35
CA GLY A 230 12.43 0.16 1.36
C GLY A 230 11.86 -0.12 2.76
N PHE A 231 10.54 -0.15 2.89
CA PHE A 231 9.86 -0.52 4.14
C PHE A 231 9.36 -1.96 4.06
N ASP A 232 9.96 -2.85 4.83
CA ASP A 232 9.58 -4.27 4.89
C ASP A 232 8.62 -4.60 6.05
N GLU A 233 8.53 -3.69 7.04
CA GLU A 233 7.71 -3.86 8.22
C GLU A 233 6.70 -2.71 8.35
N PRO A 234 5.46 -3.00 8.84
CA PRO A 234 4.47 -1.97 9.11
C PRO A 234 4.92 -1.06 10.27
N LYS A 235 4.38 0.17 10.30
CA LYS A 235 4.67 1.17 11.34
C LYS A 235 6.13 1.60 11.44
N ARG A 236 6.91 1.44 10.37
CA ARG A 236 8.30 1.96 10.29
C ARG A 236 8.40 3.31 9.60
N PHE A 237 7.30 3.78 9.04
CA PHE A 237 7.22 5.08 8.37
C PHE A 237 6.09 5.93 8.95
N MET A 238 6.44 7.03 9.58
CA MET A 238 5.51 8.01 10.14
C MET A 238 5.59 9.31 9.35
N THR A 239 4.47 9.71 8.77
CA THR A 239 4.39 10.92 7.94
C THR A 239 2.98 11.49 7.94
N SER A 240 2.85 12.78 7.73
CA SER A 240 1.55 13.43 7.54
C SER A 240 1.07 13.28 6.10
N GLY A 241 0.56 12.08 5.74
CA GLY A 241 0.12 11.74 4.39
C GLY A 241 -1.33 12.13 4.06
N GLY A 242 -2.11 12.57 5.03
CA GLY A 242 -3.49 13.02 4.85
C GLY A 242 -3.58 14.54 4.71
N LEU A 243 -3.41 15.27 5.79
CA LEU A 243 -3.47 16.74 5.81
C LEU A 243 -2.20 17.41 5.25
N GLY A 244 -1.05 16.72 5.28
CA GLY A 244 0.20 17.30 4.84
C GLY A 244 0.69 18.39 5.80
N THR A 245 0.68 18.09 7.10
CA THR A 245 1.04 19.05 8.15
C THR A 245 2.55 19.18 8.27
N MET A 246 3.10 20.34 7.95
CA MET A 246 4.50 20.69 8.22
C MET A 246 4.69 20.83 9.75
N GLY A 247 5.89 20.49 10.26
CA GLY A 247 6.12 20.40 11.71
C GLY A 247 5.68 19.10 12.37
N TYR A 248 5.37 18.07 11.57
CA TYR A 248 4.97 16.74 12.07
C TYR A 248 6.16 15.84 12.41
N GLY A 249 7.23 15.87 11.61
CA GLY A 249 8.29 14.88 11.61
C GLY A 249 9.07 14.83 12.91
N LEU A 250 9.60 15.98 13.35
CA LEU A 250 10.41 16.06 14.58
C LEU A 250 9.65 15.64 15.84
N PRO A 251 8.44 16.14 16.15
CA PRO A 251 7.70 15.67 17.33
C PRO A 251 7.31 14.19 17.23
N ALA A 252 7.01 13.68 16.02
CA ALA A 252 6.78 12.27 15.82
C ALA A 252 8.04 11.44 16.11
N ALA A 253 9.22 11.89 15.66
CA ALA A 253 10.51 11.23 15.95
C ALA A 253 10.79 11.16 17.45
N ILE A 254 10.57 12.26 18.18
CA ILE A 254 10.70 12.30 19.64
C ILE A 254 9.75 11.27 20.29
N GLY A 255 8.48 11.23 19.87
CA GLY A 255 7.51 10.29 20.41
C GLY A 255 7.90 8.83 20.14
N VAL A 256 8.38 8.53 18.94
CA VAL A 256 8.88 7.18 18.58
C VAL A 256 10.11 6.81 19.42
N GLN A 257 11.06 7.73 19.59
CA GLN A 257 12.27 7.46 20.38
C GLN A 257 11.95 7.20 21.87
N VAL A 258 10.94 7.88 22.41
CA VAL A 258 10.47 7.61 23.78
C VAL A 258 9.81 6.24 23.89
N ALA A 259 9.05 5.84 22.87
CA ALA A 259 8.37 4.53 22.85
C ALA A 259 9.33 3.37 22.55
N HIS A 260 10.38 3.64 21.79
CA HIS A 260 11.38 2.66 21.34
C HIS A 260 12.81 3.17 21.63
N PRO A 261 13.25 3.21 22.90
CA PRO A 261 14.50 3.86 23.31
C PRO A 261 15.77 3.27 22.69
N ASP A 262 15.74 1.98 22.36
CA ASP A 262 16.86 1.26 21.77
C ASP A 262 16.87 1.25 20.24
N ALA A 263 15.82 1.75 19.61
CA ALA A 263 15.71 1.82 18.16
C ALA A 263 16.47 3.04 17.58
N LEU A 264 16.82 2.94 16.30
CA LEU A 264 17.28 4.08 15.53
C LEU A 264 16.07 4.85 14.98
N VAL A 265 15.91 6.09 15.40
CA VAL A 265 14.88 7.00 14.87
C VAL A 265 15.51 8.09 14.06
N ILE A 266 15.05 8.29 12.84
CA ILE A 266 15.59 9.27 11.90
C ILE A 266 14.45 10.12 11.37
N ASP A 267 14.54 11.43 11.56
CA ASP A 267 13.66 12.39 10.90
C ASP A 267 14.31 12.91 9.62
N VAL A 268 13.57 12.84 8.52
CA VAL A 268 13.97 13.43 7.23
C VAL A 268 13.15 14.69 7.02
N ALA A 269 13.74 15.81 7.39
CA ALA A 269 13.10 17.12 7.38
C ALA A 269 13.55 17.99 6.20
N GLY A 270 12.70 18.93 5.82
CA GLY A 270 13.03 20.03 4.93
C GLY A 270 13.42 21.26 5.75
N ASP A 271 14.12 22.20 5.13
CA ASP A 271 14.64 23.44 5.73
C ASP A 271 13.55 24.36 6.31
N ALA A 272 12.33 24.29 5.76
CA ALA A 272 11.21 25.12 6.19
C ALA A 272 10.24 24.41 7.13
N SER A 273 10.48 23.16 7.49
CA SER A 273 9.51 22.34 8.23
C SER A 273 10.06 21.73 9.54
N ILE A 274 11.32 21.94 9.82
CA ILE A 274 11.96 21.49 11.07
C ILE A 274 11.60 22.41 12.25
#